data_eab46b97986af0c2481a914e621fc820
#
_entry.id   eab46b97986af0c2481a914e621fc820
#
_cell.length_a   1.000
_cell.length_b   1.000
_cell.length_c   1.000
_cell.angle_alpha   90.00
_cell.angle_beta   90.00
_cell.angle_gamma   90.00
#
_symmetry.space_group_name_H-M   'P 1'
#
loop_
_entity.id
_entity.type
_entity.pdbx_description
1 polymer ?
#
loop_
_entity_poly.entity_id
_entity_poly.type
_entity_poly.pdbx_seq_one_letter_code
_entity_poly.pdbx_strand_id
1 'polypeptide(L)'
;MEENKEIQQRRKRCLSLIQPTSVPTLGNYLGALKGWPEFQDKFDTIYGVADLHSITVRQDPQKLRKQATEMFAVLLALGLDPEKSILFIQSQVPAHSQLGWILNCYTQFGELSRMTQFKDKSAQHSDNINAGLFTYPCLMAADILLYQTDVVPVGADQKQHLEITRDIASRFNGIYGNVFTLPEAYIPKNGARVMSLQDPAKKMSKSDSNPKSTVFITDAPETIMNCLLYTSDAADD
;
A
#
# COMPACT_ATOMS: atom_id res chain seq x y z
N MET A 1 21.17 -38.63 25.27
CA MET A 1 19.87 -37.92 25.31
C MET A 1 20.02 -36.67 24.43
N GLU A 2 19.64 -36.83 23.18
CA GLU A 2 19.62 -35.71 22.20
C GLU A 2 18.38 -34.89 22.51
N GLU A 3 18.57 -33.66 22.98
CA GLU A 3 17.51 -32.68 23.10
C GLU A 3 17.07 -32.29 21.70
N ASN A 4 15.91 -32.80 21.27
CA ASN A 4 15.16 -32.36 20.13
C ASN A 4 14.69 -30.90 20.42
N LYS A 5 15.52 -29.90 20.13
CA LYS A 5 15.07 -28.51 20.02
C LYS A 5 14.23 -28.43 18.75
N GLU A 6 12.92 -28.65 18.89
CA GLU A 6 11.96 -28.15 17.90
C GLU A 6 12.24 -26.67 17.70
N ILE A 7 12.89 -26.34 16.59
CA ILE A 7 13.00 -24.95 16.13
C ILE A 7 11.56 -24.53 15.81
N GLN A 8 10.91 -23.89 16.76
CA GLN A 8 9.60 -23.32 16.57
C GLN A 8 9.74 -22.30 15.42
N GLN A 9 9.30 -22.72 14.23
CA GLN A 9 9.43 -21.92 13.02
C GLN A 9 8.61 -20.64 13.25
N ARG A 10 9.28 -19.46 13.31
CA ARG A 10 8.60 -18.18 13.52
C ARG A 10 7.52 -18.00 12.46
N ARG A 11 6.40 -17.38 12.84
CA ARG A 11 5.37 -16.98 11.86
C ARG A 11 5.99 -16.04 10.83
N LYS A 12 5.62 -16.23 9.56
CA LYS A 12 6.07 -15.31 8.49
C LYS A 12 5.53 -13.92 8.75
N ARG A 13 6.36 -12.89 8.58
CA ARG A 13 5.96 -11.49 8.68
C ARG A 13 5.27 -11.03 7.41
N CYS A 14 4.15 -10.37 7.57
CA CYS A 14 3.35 -9.80 6.49
C CYS A 14 3.21 -8.31 6.69
N LEU A 15 3.62 -7.51 5.70
CA LEU A 15 3.51 -6.05 5.73
C LEU A 15 2.50 -5.56 4.71
N SER A 16 1.63 -4.64 5.12
CA SER A 16 0.78 -3.86 4.21
C SER A 16 0.69 -2.41 4.64
N LEU A 17 0.86 -1.52 3.69
CA LEU A 17 0.76 -0.08 3.90
C LEU A 17 -0.32 0.53 3.00
N ILE A 18 -0.97 1.59 3.48
CA ILE A 18 -1.97 2.34 2.72
C ILE A 18 -1.69 3.84 2.80
N GLN A 19 -1.73 4.52 1.65
CA GLN A 19 -1.59 5.97 1.60
C GLN A 19 -2.86 6.67 2.08
N PRO A 20 -2.75 7.72 2.91
CA PRO A 20 -3.89 8.45 3.46
C PRO A 20 -4.44 9.54 2.52
N THR A 21 -4.18 9.48 1.22
CA THR A 21 -4.55 10.54 0.25
C THR A 21 -6.05 10.74 0.06
N SER A 22 -6.86 9.77 0.46
CA SER A 22 -8.32 9.85 0.54
C SER A 22 -8.87 8.67 1.33
N VAL A 23 -10.14 8.76 1.74
CA VAL A 23 -10.91 7.63 2.28
C VAL A 23 -10.90 6.47 1.26
N PRO A 24 -10.78 5.21 1.70
CA PRO A 24 -10.88 4.06 0.81
C PRO A 24 -12.25 3.97 0.14
N THR A 25 -12.25 3.62 -1.14
CA THR A 25 -13.48 3.29 -1.86
C THR A 25 -13.96 1.89 -1.49
N LEU A 26 -15.21 1.58 -1.81
CA LEU A 26 -15.74 0.21 -1.73
C LEU A 26 -14.86 -0.78 -2.49
N GLY A 27 -14.30 -0.36 -3.64
CA GLY A 27 -13.35 -1.16 -4.40
C GLY A 27 -12.03 -1.45 -3.67
N ASN A 28 -11.51 -0.46 -2.93
CA ASN A 28 -10.33 -0.68 -2.09
C ASN A 28 -10.64 -1.64 -0.92
N TYR A 29 -11.80 -1.47 -0.30
CA TYR A 29 -12.24 -2.32 0.79
C TYR A 29 -12.39 -3.79 0.35
N LEU A 30 -13.21 -4.05 -0.65
CA LEU A 30 -13.47 -5.41 -1.13
C LEU A 30 -12.26 -6.06 -1.83
N GLY A 31 -11.43 -5.24 -2.49
CA GLY A 31 -10.26 -5.72 -3.21
C GLY A 31 -9.04 -6.04 -2.34
N ALA A 32 -8.92 -5.40 -1.17
CA ALA A 32 -7.75 -5.55 -0.31
C ALA A 32 -8.08 -5.54 1.19
N LEU A 33 -8.65 -4.44 1.71
CA LEU A 33 -8.73 -4.18 3.14
C LEU A 33 -9.57 -5.20 3.90
N LYS A 34 -10.64 -5.70 3.30
CA LYS A 34 -11.52 -6.72 3.89
C LYS A 34 -10.78 -7.99 4.30
N GLY A 35 -9.71 -8.34 3.59
CA GLY A 35 -8.91 -9.54 3.89
C GLY A 35 -7.82 -9.32 4.95
N TRP A 36 -7.53 -8.07 5.32
CA TRP A 36 -6.43 -7.78 6.25
C TRP A 36 -6.63 -8.35 7.66
N PRO A 37 -7.81 -8.29 8.28
CA PRO A 37 -8.03 -8.91 9.59
C PRO A 37 -7.76 -10.42 9.60
N GLU A 38 -8.05 -11.13 8.51
CA GLU A 38 -7.80 -12.57 8.42
C GLU A 38 -6.29 -12.91 8.38
N PHE A 39 -5.44 -11.98 7.97
CA PHE A 39 -4.00 -12.19 7.96
C PHE A 39 -3.40 -12.18 9.37
N GLN A 40 -4.03 -11.51 10.33
CA GLN A 40 -3.58 -11.48 11.73
C GLN A 40 -3.56 -12.87 12.37
N ASP A 41 -4.40 -13.77 11.90
CA ASP A 41 -4.43 -15.15 12.40
C ASP A 41 -3.38 -16.05 11.69
N LYS A 42 -2.92 -15.66 10.49
CA LYS A 42 -2.02 -16.46 9.64
C LYS A 42 -0.56 -16.02 9.73
N PHE A 43 -0.33 -14.72 9.92
CA PHE A 43 0.99 -14.08 9.84
C PHE A 43 1.28 -13.24 11.09
N ASP A 44 2.54 -12.93 11.31
CA ASP A 44 2.99 -11.82 12.16
C ASP A 44 2.80 -10.53 11.34
N THR A 45 1.73 -9.81 11.59
CA THR A 45 1.25 -8.75 10.71
C THR A 45 1.68 -7.37 11.16
N ILE A 46 2.06 -6.54 10.18
CA ILE A 46 2.47 -5.16 10.34
C ILE A 46 1.69 -4.32 9.35
N TYR A 47 0.93 -3.33 9.84
CA TYR A 47 0.11 -2.44 9.03
C TYR A 47 0.48 -0.98 9.28
N GLY A 48 0.49 -0.18 8.24
CA GLY A 48 0.84 1.22 8.39
C GLY A 48 0.12 2.16 7.43
N VAL A 49 0.05 3.42 7.87
CA VAL A 49 -0.38 4.55 7.05
C VAL A 49 0.86 5.18 6.42
N ALA A 50 0.98 5.09 5.09
CA ALA A 50 2.15 5.50 4.31
C ALA A 50 2.07 6.99 3.91
N ASP A 51 2.16 7.88 4.89
CA ASP A 51 2.02 9.33 4.69
C ASP A 51 3.25 9.97 4.04
N LEU A 52 4.46 9.41 4.21
CA LEU A 52 5.66 9.88 3.50
C LEU A 52 5.57 9.64 1.98
N HIS A 53 4.91 8.58 1.53
CA HIS A 53 4.67 8.39 0.10
C HIS A 53 3.71 9.43 -0.48
N SER A 54 2.83 9.99 0.34
CA SER A 54 1.87 11.01 -0.11
C SER A 54 2.51 12.33 -0.49
N ILE A 55 3.65 12.69 0.11
CA ILE A 55 4.34 13.96 -0.15
C ILE A 55 5.14 13.98 -1.46
N THR A 56 5.20 12.87 -2.19
CA THR A 56 5.73 12.84 -3.57
C THR A 56 4.89 13.71 -4.52
N VAL A 57 3.66 14.01 -4.13
CA VAL A 57 2.79 15.02 -4.75
C VAL A 57 2.48 16.09 -3.71
N ARG A 58 2.33 17.36 -4.14
CA ARG A 58 2.03 18.47 -3.21
C ARG A 58 0.78 18.20 -2.40
N GLN A 59 0.89 18.30 -1.07
CA GLN A 59 -0.19 18.12 -0.12
C GLN A 59 -0.33 19.35 0.76
N ASP A 60 -1.57 19.66 1.17
CA ASP A 60 -1.80 20.57 2.28
C ASP A 60 -1.40 19.86 3.59
N PRO A 61 -0.52 20.46 4.42
CA PRO A 61 0.02 19.79 5.60
C PRO A 61 -1.04 19.49 6.69
N GLN A 62 -2.05 20.35 6.83
CA GLN A 62 -3.12 20.16 7.82
C GLN A 62 -4.05 19.04 7.38
N LYS A 63 -4.40 19.06 6.09
CA LYS A 63 -5.23 18.02 5.47
C LYS A 63 -4.53 16.65 5.53
N LEU A 64 -3.24 16.57 5.20
CA LEU A 64 -2.50 15.31 5.23
C LEU A 64 -2.44 14.73 6.65
N ARG A 65 -2.16 15.55 7.68
CA ARG A 65 -2.18 15.09 9.08
C ARG A 65 -3.53 14.54 9.50
N LYS A 66 -4.60 15.25 9.16
CA LYS A 66 -5.96 14.82 9.44
C LYS A 66 -6.26 13.49 8.75
N GLN A 67 -5.97 13.38 7.46
CA GLN A 67 -6.19 12.18 6.68
C GLN A 67 -5.35 10.98 7.17
N ALA A 68 -4.12 11.19 7.63
CA ALA A 68 -3.31 10.12 8.21
C ALA A 68 -3.93 9.56 9.49
N THR A 69 -4.43 10.44 10.38
CA THR A 69 -5.13 10.04 11.61
C THR A 69 -6.46 9.34 11.29
N GLU A 70 -7.24 9.89 10.37
CA GLU A 70 -8.51 9.29 9.94
C GLU A 70 -8.30 7.90 9.31
N MET A 71 -7.26 7.75 8.46
CA MET A 71 -6.93 6.46 7.87
C MET A 71 -6.52 5.45 8.94
N PHE A 72 -5.76 5.86 9.94
CA PHE A 72 -5.40 4.99 11.06
C PHE A 72 -6.64 4.53 11.84
N ALA A 73 -7.59 5.45 12.11
CA ALA A 73 -8.87 5.10 12.73
C ALA A 73 -9.70 4.14 11.86
N VAL A 74 -9.69 4.32 10.53
CA VAL A 74 -10.33 3.39 9.59
C VAL A 74 -9.73 2.00 9.68
N LEU A 75 -8.41 1.87 9.79
CA LEU A 75 -7.75 0.57 9.93
C LEU A 75 -8.23 -0.17 11.20
N LEU A 76 -8.34 0.54 12.33
CA LEU A 76 -8.89 -0.03 13.56
C LEU A 76 -10.37 -0.42 13.41
N ALA A 77 -11.19 0.44 12.79
CA ALA A 77 -12.61 0.17 12.55
C ALA A 77 -12.86 -1.02 11.62
N LEU A 78 -11.91 -1.33 10.73
CA LEU A 78 -11.95 -2.50 9.86
C LEU A 78 -11.58 -3.81 10.58
N GLY A 79 -11.26 -3.76 11.87
CA GLY A 79 -10.97 -4.92 12.69
C GLY A 79 -9.48 -5.29 12.82
N LEU A 80 -8.57 -4.36 12.48
CA LEU A 80 -7.17 -4.57 12.80
C LEU A 80 -6.95 -4.38 14.30
N ASP A 81 -6.60 -5.48 14.96
CA ASP A 81 -6.40 -5.55 16.39
C ASP A 81 -4.95 -5.20 16.75
N PRO A 82 -4.69 -4.11 17.49
CA PRO A 82 -3.34 -3.73 17.90
C PRO A 82 -2.67 -4.70 18.87
N GLU A 83 -3.44 -5.60 19.53
CA GLU A 83 -2.87 -6.67 20.35
C GLU A 83 -2.32 -7.83 19.50
N LYS A 84 -2.78 -7.94 18.24
CA LYS A 84 -2.34 -8.98 17.29
C LYS A 84 -1.35 -8.48 16.25
N SER A 85 -1.30 -7.17 16.00
CA SER A 85 -0.54 -6.56 14.91
C SER A 85 0.17 -5.30 15.34
N ILE A 86 1.29 -5.02 14.70
CA ILE A 86 1.91 -3.69 14.80
C ILE A 86 1.17 -2.75 13.85
N LEU A 87 0.71 -1.63 14.40
CA LEU A 87 0.04 -0.56 13.65
C LEU A 87 0.81 0.75 13.82
N PHE A 88 1.09 1.46 12.72
CA PHE A 88 1.87 2.70 12.79
C PHE A 88 1.49 3.72 11.70
N ILE A 89 1.90 4.96 11.89
CA ILE A 89 1.98 6.00 10.85
C ILE A 89 3.45 6.12 10.46
N GLN A 90 3.75 6.00 9.18
CA GLN A 90 5.11 5.87 8.64
C GLN A 90 6.03 7.00 9.08
N SER A 91 5.57 8.25 9.05
CA SER A 91 6.36 9.41 9.48
C SER A 91 6.71 9.42 10.97
N GLN A 92 6.03 8.64 11.80
CA GLN A 92 6.32 8.50 13.22
C GLN A 92 7.46 7.50 13.50
N VAL A 93 7.93 6.80 12.48
CA VAL A 93 9.05 5.85 12.56
C VAL A 93 10.19 6.33 11.66
N PRO A 94 11.13 7.16 12.17
CA PRO A 94 12.18 7.78 11.36
C PRO A 94 13.08 6.79 10.59
N ALA A 95 13.16 5.55 11.06
CA ALA A 95 13.96 4.50 10.44
C ALA A 95 13.55 4.20 8.98
N HIS A 96 12.29 4.44 8.59
CA HIS A 96 11.86 4.31 7.19
C HIS A 96 12.64 5.24 6.25
N SER A 97 12.72 6.52 6.60
CA SER A 97 13.45 7.50 5.80
C SER A 97 14.97 7.32 5.89
N GLN A 98 15.49 6.89 7.04
CA GLN A 98 16.92 6.59 7.19
C GLN A 98 17.33 5.42 6.32
N LEU A 99 16.61 4.29 6.40
CA LEU A 99 16.88 3.14 5.55
C LEU A 99 16.60 3.46 4.08
N GLY A 100 15.55 4.23 3.79
CA GLY A 100 15.24 4.70 2.44
C GLY A 100 16.40 5.46 1.81
N TRP A 101 17.06 6.34 2.55
CA TRP A 101 18.27 7.02 2.07
C TRP A 101 19.41 6.04 1.80
N ILE A 102 19.67 5.12 2.73
CA ILE A 102 20.72 4.10 2.54
C ILE A 102 20.45 3.30 1.27
N LEU A 103 19.24 2.74 1.12
CA LEU A 103 18.89 1.92 -0.05
C LEU A 103 18.90 2.71 -1.35
N ASN A 104 18.59 4.01 -1.31
CA ASN A 104 18.71 4.90 -2.46
C ASN A 104 20.15 4.95 -3.01
N CYS A 105 21.16 4.88 -2.13
CA CYS A 105 22.56 4.82 -2.51
C CYS A 105 22.97 3.47 -3.14
N TYR A 106 22.17 2.43 -2.98
CA TYR A 106 22.38 1.08 -3.54
C TYR A 106 21.44 0.75 -4.70
N THR A 107 20.60 1.70 -5.12
CA THR A 107 19.66 1.52 -6.24
C THR A 107 20.21 2.18 -7.49
N GLN A 108 20.16 1.48 -8.60
CA GLN A 108 20.70 2.00 -9.87
C GLN A 108 19.69 2.91 -10.54
N PHE A 109 20.15 4.04 -11.06
CA PHE A 109 19.34 5.02 -11.80
C PHE A 109 18.55 4.39 -12.95
N GLY A 110 19.17 3.46 -13.71
CA GLY A 110 18.53 2.78 -14.82
C GLY A 110 17.36 1.87 -14.39
N GLU A 111 17.38 1.32 -13.18
CA GLU A 111 16.27 0.53 -12.62
C GLU A 111 15.08 1.42 -12.33
N LEU A 112 15.29 2.54 -11.64
CA LEU A 112 14.24 3.52 -11.35
C LEU A 112 13.63 4.12 -12.62
N SER A 113 14.45 4.40 -13.63
CA SER A 113 14.00 4.98 -14.91
C SER A 113 13.07 4.05 -15.70
N ARG A 114 13.13 2.75 -15.47
CA ARG A 114 12.28 1.75 -16.13
C ARG A 114 10.94 1.52 -15.43
N MET A 115 10.74 2.10 -14.22
CA MET A 115 9.50 1.96 -13.47
C MET A 115 8.32 2.56 -14.25
N THR A 116 7.31 1.75 -14.54
CA THR A 116 6.11 2.18 -15.29
C THR A 116 5.33 3.25 -14.55
N GLN A 117 5.15 3.09 -13.23
CA GLN A 117 4.44 4.09 -12.42
C GLN A 117 5.14 5.45 -12.35
N PHE A 118 6.47 5.51 -12.47
CA PHE A 118 7.16 6.79 -12.60
C PHE A 118 6.74 7.51 -13.89
N LYS A 119 6.69 6.79 -15.00
CA LYS A 119 6.26 7.35 -16.30
C LYS A 119 4.83 7.86 -16.26
N ASP A 120 3.92 7.06 -15.70
CA ASP A 120 2.49 7.39 -15.59
C ASP A 120 2.26 8.62 -14.70
N LYS A 121 2.89 8.64 -13.51
CA LYS A 121 2.77 9.77 -12.56
C LYS A 121 3.44 11.03 -13.08
N SER A 122 4.57 10.93 -13.78
CA SER A 122 5.24 12.06 -14.40
C SER A 122 4.38 12.70 -15.50
N ALA A 123 3.64 11.88 -16.25
CA ALA A 123 2.68 12.39 -17.25
C ALA A 123 1.48 13.08 -16.59
N GLN A 124 0.98 12.56 -15.46
CA GLN A 124 -0.15 13.14 -14.73
C GLN A 124 0.21 14.42 -13.95
N HIS A 125 1.45 14.57 -13.51
CA HIS A 125 1.96 15.69 -12.69
C HIS A 125 3.17 16.35 -13.34
N SER A 126 3.06 16.68 -14.62
CA SER A 126 4.15 17.24 -15.42
C SER A 126 4.70 18.58 -14.90
N ASP A 127 3.91 19.29 -14.12
CA ASP A 127 4.24 20.56 -13.46
C ASP A 127 5.09 20.39 -12.18
N ASN A 128 5.16 19.19 -11.63
CA ASN A 128 5.87 18.91 -10.38
C ASN A 128 6.54 17.55 -10.36
N ILE A 129 7.42 17.28 -11.32
CA ILE A 129 8.26 16.08 -11.33
C ILE A 129 9.44 16.32 -10.38
N ASN A 130 9.37 15.77 -9.18
CA ASN A 130 10.41 15.92 -8.15
C ASN A 130 11.20 14.63 -7.92
N ALA A 131 12.34 14.75 -7.23
CA ALA A 131 13.21 13.61 -6.94
C ALA A 131 12.50 12.48 -6.15
N GLY A 132 11.60 12.84 -5.21
CA GLY A 132 10.84 11.87 -4.43
C GLY A 132 9.92 11.01 -5.30
N LEU A 133 9.34 11.59 -6.37
CA LEU A 133 8.53 10.85 -7.35
C LEU A 133 9.38 9.83 -8.14
N PHE A 134 10.67 10.10 -8.32
CA PHE A 134 11.61 9.20 -8.99
C PHE A 134 12.12 8.11 -8.03
N THR A 135 12.42 8.48 -6.77
CA THR A 135 13.10 7.61 -5.81
C THR A 135 12.18 6.91 -4.80
N TYR A 136 10.85 7.16 -4.83
CA TYR A 136 9.93 6.51 -3.88
C TYR A 136 10.01 4.97 -3.85
N PRO A 137 10.43 4.25 -4.91
CA PRO A 137 10.61 2.80 -4.81
C PRO A 137 11.67 2.40 -3.78
N CYS A 138 12.68 3.25 -3.53
CA CYS A 138 13.68 3.02 -2.49
C CYS A 138 13.08 3.16 -1.08
N LEU A 139 12.16 4.10 -0.88
CA LEU A 139 11.41 4.23 0.37
C LEU A 139 10.48 3.05 0.57
N MET A 140 9.80 2.58 -0.48
CA MET A 140 8.97 1.38 -0.41
C MET A 140 9.81 0.12 -0.09
N ALA A 141 11.00 0.00 -0.68
CA ALA A 141 11.92 -1.06 -0.32
C ALA A 141 12.32 -0.99 1.16
N ALA A 142 12.59 0.23 1.68
CA ALA A 142 12.88 0.42 3.10
C ALA A 142 11.70 0.03 3.99
N ASP A 143 10.47 0.39 3.63
CA ASP A 143 9.26 0.00 4.37
C ASP A 143 9.19 -1.52 4.56
N ILE A 144 9.50 -2.27 3.51
CA ILE A 144 9.43 -3.73 3.51
C ILE A 144 10.61 -4.35 4.25
N LEU A 145 11.83 -3.91 3.94
CA LEU A 145 13.07 -4.53 4.42
C LEU A 145 13.38 -4.19 5.89
N LEU A 146 12.92 -3.03 6.39
CA LEU A 146 13.10 -2.60 7.78
C LEU A 146 12.59 -3.65 8.78
N TYR A 147 11.50 -4.30 8.45
CA TYR A 147 10.83 -5.28 9.31
C TYR A 147 11.20 -6.72 8.98
N GLN A 148 12.16 -6.97 8.10
CA GLN A 148 12.50 -8.33 7.64
C GLN A 148 11.25 -9.09 7.15
N THR A 149 10.47 -8.41 6.31
CA THR A 149 9.18 -8.91 5.82
C THR A 149 9.36 -10.13 4.94
N ASP A 150 8.62 -11.20 5.22
CA ASP A 150 8.63 -12.43 4.42
C ASP A 150 7.63 -12.35 3.26
N VAL A 151 6.45 -11.74 3.48
CA VAL A 151 5.36 -11.70 2.50
C VAL A 151 4.73 -10.32 2.42
N VAL A 152 4.45 -9.88 1.20
CA VAL A 152 3.76 -8.61 0.93
C VAL A 152 2.52 -8.90 0.07
N PRO A 153 1.31 -8.63 0.58
CA PRO A 153 0.10 -8.72 -0.23
C PRO A 153 0.11 -7.64 -1.31
N VAL A 154 0.15 -8.04 -2.56
CA VAL A 154 0.27 -7.12 -3.70
C VAL A 154 -0.77 -7.43 -4.78
N GLY A 155 -1.33 -6.37 -5.36
CA GLY A 155 -2.01 -6.45 -6.65
C GLY A 155 -1.03 -6.62 -7.81
N ALA A 156 -1.54 -6.92 -8.99
CA ALA A 156 -0.71 -7.12 -10.18
C ALA A 156 0.13 -5.88 -10.56
N ASP A 157 -0.39 -4.69 -10.27
CA ASP A 157 0.24 -3.39 -10.50
C ASP A 157 1.44 -3.11 -9.58
N GLN A 158 1.56 -3.81 -8.45
CA GLN A 158 2.65 -3.65 -7.47
C GLN A 158 3.78 -4.67 -7.63
N LYS A 159 3.66 -5.62 -8.56
CA LYS A 159 4.70 -6.65 -8.78
C LYS A 159 6.06 -6.03 -9.09
N GLN A 160 6.13 -5.04 -9.97
CA GLN A 160 7.37 -4.39 -10.35
C GLN A 160 8.06 -3.71 -9.16
N HIS A 161 7.28 -3.15 -8.23
CA HIS A 161 7.84 -2.55 -7.00
C HIS A 161 8.43 -3.60 -6.05
N LEU A 162 7.80 -4.77 -5.98
CA LEU A 162 8.35 -5.85 -5.16
C LEU A 162 9.60 -6.46 -5.81
N GLU A 163 9.65 -6.54 -7.14
CA GLU A 163 10.83 -6.99 -7.89
C GLU A 163 12.02 -6.07 -7.63
N ILE A 164 11.86 -4.74 -7.76
CA ILE A 164 12.96 -3.80 -7.47
C ILE A 164 13.37 -3.87 -5.99
N THR A 165 12.44 -4.08 -5.07
CA THR A 165 12.77 -4.28 -3.65
C THR A 165 13.65 -5.51 -3.44
N ARG A 166 13.35 -6.62 -4.11
CA ARG A 166 14.15 -7.85 -4.07
C ARG A 166 15.54 -7.65 -4.69
N ASP A 167 15.63 -6.92 -5.81
CA ASP A 167 16.90 -6.61 -6.48
C ASP A 167 17.81 -5.76 -5.60
N ILE A 168 17.25 -4.73 -4.94
CA ILE A 168 17.97 -3.90 -3.96
C ILE A 168 18.46 -4.76 -2.78
N ALA A 169 17.59 -5.58 -2.21
CA ALA A 169 17.94 -6.46 -1.09
C ALA A 169 19.01 -7.49 -1.46
N SER A 170 18.90 -8.11 -2.65
CA SER A 170 19.88 -9.07 -3.16
C SER A 170 21.25 -8.44 -3.38
N ARG A 171 21.27 -7.23 -3.96
CA ARG A 171 22.51 -6.47 -4.16
C ARG A 171 23.18 -6.10 -2.84
N PHE A 172 22.38 -5.62 -1.88
CA PHE A 172 22.88 -5.28 -0.55
C PHE A 172 23.44 -6.51 0.18
N ASN A 173 22.69 -7.61 0.15
CA ASN A 173 23.12 -8.88 0.73
C ASN A 173 24.38 -9.44 0.05
N GLY A 174 24.54 -9.24 -1.25
CA GLY A 174 25.76 -9.64 -1.97
C GLY A 174 27.01 -8.91 -1.51
N ILE A 175 26.86 -7.69 -0.97
CA ILE A 175 27.98 -6.86 -0.49
C ILE A 175 28.27 -7.11 1.01
N TYR A 176 27.20 -7.22 1.82
CA TYR A 176 27.31 -7.18 3.29
C TYR A 176 26.92 -8.50 3.97
N GLY A 177 26.62 -9.56 3.22
CA GLY A 177 26.08 -10.81 3.75
C GLY A 177 24.55 -10.76 3.90
N ASN A 178 23.98 -11.77 4.53
CA ASN A 178 22.52 -11.91 4.66
C ASN A 178 21.92 -10.90 5.65
N VAL A 179 21.81 -9.64 5.24
CA VAL A 179 21.24 -8.55 6.05
C VAL A 179 19.72 -8.51 5.94
N PHE A 180 19.17 -8.64 4.73
CA PHE A 180 17.74 -8.52 4.48
C PHE A 180 17.11 -9.85 4.07
N THR A 181 15.91 -10.12 4.60
CA THR A 181 15.01 -11.16 4.08
C THR A 181 14.50 -10.72 2.71
N LEU A 182 14.52 -11.64 1.73
CA LEU A 182 13.95 -11.39 0.40
C LEU A 182 12.43 -11.60 0.43
N PRO A 183 11.61 -10.54 0.28
CA PRO A 183 10.17 -10.66 0.41
C PRO A 183 9.55 -11.41 -0.77
N GLU A 184 8.45 -12.13 -0.51
CA GLU A 184 7.64 -12.82 -1.50
C GLU A 184 6.31 -12.12 -1.72
N ALA A 185 5.82 -12.12 -2.98
CA ALA A 185 4.48 -11.63 -3.27
C ALA A 185 3.41 -12.60 -2.75
N TYR A 186 2.46 -12.09 -2.00
CA TYR A 186 1.24 -12.82 -1.70
C TYR A 186 0.10 -12.26 -2.55
N ILE A 187 -0.44 -13.10 -3.44
CA ILE A 187 -1.56 -12.73 -4.30
C ILE A 187 -2.83 -13.32 -3.66
N PRO A 188 -3.71 -12.48 -3.07
CA PRO A 188 -4.96 -12.98 -2.51
C PRO A 188 -5.81 -13.64 -3.59
N LYS A 189 -6.36 -14.82 -3.28
CA LYS A 189 -7.20 -15.58 -4.22
C LYS A 189 -8.53 -14.87 -4.54
N ASN A 190 -8.99 -13.97 -3.66
CA ASN A 190 -10.31 -13.34 -3.70
C ASN A 190 -10.16 -11.80 -3.65
N GLY A 191 -9.67 -11.19 -4.70
CA GLY A 191 -9.71 -9.74 -4.85
C GLY A 191 -10.88 -9.35 -5.76
N ALA A 192 -11.95 -8.77 -5.23
CA ALA A 192 -13.03 -8.25 -6.05
C ALA A 192 -12.56 -7.00 -6.82
N ARG A 193 -12.65 -7.01 -8.15
CA ARG A 193 -12.47 -5.81 -8.96
C ARG A 193 -13.81 -5.11 -9.07
N VAL A 194 -14.01 -4.07 -8.27
CA VAL A 194 -15.22 -3.25 -8.31
C VAL A 194 -15.09 -2.22 -9.43
N MET A 195 -16.12 -2.15 -10.27
CA MET A 195 -16.18 -1.23 -11.40
C MET A 195 -16.82 0.09 -10.98
N SER A 196 -16.63 1.15 -11.76
CA SER A 196 -17.31 2.43 -11.60
C SER A 196 -18.82 2.25 -11.73
N LEU A 197 -19.60 2.95 -10.91
CA LEU A 197 -21.07 2.91 -10.99
C LEU A 197 -21.61 3.62 -12.24
N GLN A 198 -20.80 4.46 -12.87
CA GLN A 198 -21.20 5.23 -14.07
C GLN A 198 -20.61 4.67 -15.37
N ASP A 199 -19.58 3.84 -15.27
CA ASP A 199 -18.91 3.22 -16.42
C ASP A 199 -18.44 1.82 -16.05
N PRO A 200 -19.21 0.77 -16.38
CA PRO A 200 -18.88 -0.62 -16.00
C PRO A 200 -17.60 -1.14 -16.68
N ALA A 201 -17.07 -0.44 -17.69
CA ALA A 201 -15.80 -0.81 -18.32
C ALA A 201 -14.59 -0.28 -17.53
N LYS A 202 -14.78 0.71 -16.67
CA LYS A 202 -13.71 1.32 -15.86
C LYS A 202 -13.72 0.83 -14.41
N LYS A 203 -12.54 0.64 -13.83
CA LYS A 203 -12.40 0.33 -12.41
C LYS A 203 -12.83 1.54 -11.58
N MET A 204 -13.57 1.30 -10.47
CA MET A 204 -13.88 2.33 -9.48
C MET A 204 -12.60 3.05 -9.02
N SER A 205 -12.57 4.37 -9.13
CA SER A 205 -11.38 5.18 -8.86
C SER A 205 -11.71 6.38 -7.98
N LYS A 206 -10.82 6.67 -7.03
CA LYS A 206 -10.90 7.85 -6.17
C LYS A 206 -10.78 9.17 -6.93
N SER A 207 -10.13 9.15 -8.10
CA SER A 207 -9.84 10.31 -8.93
C SER A 207 -10.83 10.49 -10.09
N ASP A 208 -11.96 9.78 -10.07
CA ASP A 208 -13.00 9.98 -11.06
C ASP A 208 -13.61 11.39 -10.90
N SER A 209 -13.81 12.09 -12.02
CA SER A 209 -14.39 13.42 -12.04
C SER A 209 -15.88 13.44 -11.69
N ASN A 210 -16.57 12.31 -11.88
CA ASN A 210 -17.97 12.16 -11.50
C ASN A 210 -18.07 11.60 -10.06
N PRO A 211 -18.56 12.40 -9.08
CA PRO A 211 -18.67 11.93 -7.69
C PRO A 211 -19.65 10.76 -7.52
N LYS A 212 -20.56 10.54 -8.46
CA LYS A 212 -21.51 9.40 -8.42
C LYS A 212 -20.92 8.10 -8.95
N SER A 213 -19.71 8.12 -9.48
CA SER A 213 -19.01 6.93 -10.00
C SER A 213 -18.45 6.04 -8.91
N THR A 214 -18.31 6.56 -7.68
CA THR A 214 -17.53 5.95 -6.62
C THR A 214 -18.25 6.04 -5.29
N VAL A 215 -18.27 4.94 -4.54
CA VAL A 215 -18.74 4.87 -3.15
C VAL A 215 -17.51 4.78 -2.24
N PHE A 216 -17.46 5.66 -1.23
CA PHE A 216 -16.46 5.62 -0.17
C PHE A 216 -17.01 4.89 1.05
N ILE A 217 -16.15 4.20 1.79
CA ILE A 217 -16.59 3.39 2.95
C ILE A 217 -17.13 4.22 4.13
N THR A 218 -16.94 5.54 4.11
CA THR A 218 -17.46 6.47 5.11
C THR A 218 -18.64 7.30 4.60
N ASP A 219 -19.15 7.01 3.40
CA ASP A 219 -20.30 7.73 2.86
C ASP A 219 -21.56 7.43 3.68
N ALA A 220 -22.38 8.45 3.86
CA ALA A 220 -23.70 8.30 4.49
C ALA A 220 -24.63 7.43 3.61
N PRO A 221 -25.55 6.68 4.19
CA PRO A 221 -26.47 5.82 3.45
C PRO A 221 -27.21 6.55 2.31
N GLU A 222 -27.61 7.80 2.54
CA GLU A 222 -28.29 8.64 1.53
C GLU A 222 -27.39 8.93 0.33
N THR A 223 -26.10 9.16 0.57
CA THR A 223 -25.10 9.39 -0.49
C THR A 223 -24.93 8.12 -1.32
N ILE A 224 -24.82 6.97 -0.66
CA ILE A 224 -24.71 5.67 -1.32
C ILE A 224 -25.94 5.40 -2.18
N MET A 225 -27.14 5.59 -1.62
CA MET A 225 -28.40 5.42 -2.36
C MET A 225 -28.48 6.33 -3.58
N ASN A 226 -28.07 7.59 -3.46
CA ASN A 226 -28.03 8.52 -4.59
C ASN A 226 -27.06 8.07 -5.69
N CYS A 227 -25.92 7.49 -5.32
CA CYS A 227 -24.99 6.93 -6.30
C CYS A 227 -25.61 5.73 -7.05
N LEU A 228 -26.33 4.86 -6.33
CA LEU A 228 -26.96 3.67 -6.92
C LEU A 228 -28.17 4.01 -7.81
N LEU A 229 -28.98 5.01 -7.43
CA LEU A 229 -30.13 5.45 -8.22
C LEU A 229 -29.74 6.06 -9.58
N TYR A 230 -28.52 6.50 -9.74
CA TYR A 230 -28.00 7.11 -10.97
C TYR A 230 -26.90 6.27 -11.62
N THR A 231 -26.95 4.94 -11.45
CA THR A 231 -26.08 4.03 -12.20
C THR A 231 -26.47 3.97 -13.66
N SER A 232 -25.56 3.54 -14.52
CA SER A 232 -25.82 3.38 -15.96
C SER A 232 -26.98 2.44 -16.27
N ASP A 233 -27.26 1.47 -15.37
CA ASP A 233 -28.33 0.49 -15.56
C ASP A 233 -29.70 0.97 -15.05
N ALA A 234 -29.74 2.01 -14.21
CA ALA A 234 -31.00 2.58 -13.68
C ALA A 234 -31.75 3.49 -14.67
N ALA A 235 -31.18 3.73 -15.84
CA ALA A 235 -31.80 4.59 -16.87
C ALA A 235 -32.64 3.80 -17.88
N ASP A 236 -32.67 2.48 -17.81
CA ASP A 236 -33.36 1.60 -18.77
C ASP A 236 -34.66 0.96 -18.23
N ASP A 237 -35.14 1.39 -17.02
CA ASP A 237 -36.47 0.95 -16.47
C ASP A 237 -37.50 2.10 -16.46
#